data_fa64b399a866a46755c41e3be7bc97a6
#
_entry.id   fa64b399a866a46755c41e3be7bc97a6
#
_cell.length_a   1.000
_cell.length_b   1.000
_cell.length_c   1.000
_cell.angle_alpha   90.00
_cell.angle_beta   90.00
_cell.angle_gamma   90.00
#
_symmetry.space_group_name_H-M   'P 1'
#
loop_
_entity.id
_entity.type
_entity.pdbx_description
1 polymer ?
#
loop_
_entity_poly.entity_id
_entity_poly.type
_entity_poly.pdbx_seq_one_letter_code
_entity_poly.pdbx_strand_id
1 'polypeptide(L)'
;KGFHYEEVSYARKGEGEKIKLDKTNLSALITCTPGQVPKLMKEQSDGLYSRFLFYYSDEFTDFDLDIPNYNEEVIEKRLSEYKTVFRNIYEYFEQHPLEIRMEPQLWKNLIAHFKDKQSGLRKNGNTTTEDVVKRAGLICFRITMLLTAIDCYDNNLKEDKVFVKKQHLEASIALIDYLLDHNIKVLDLVPQHQKTLSKPFDKYSILEQVNEEFTTAEFCKATGLEEKTAQRRLKSFLVDGRLTLIKKGKYKKS
;
A
#
# COMPACT_ATOMS: atom_id res chain seq x y z
N LYS A 1 6.65 1.89 6.05
CA LYS A 1 7.14 0.91 7.06
C LYS A 1 6.11 0.68 8.15
N GLY A 2 5.55 1.72 8.80
CA GLY A 2 4.60 1.58 9.92
C GLY A 2 3.37 0.70 9.66
N PHE A 3 2.99 0.45 8.40
CA PHE A 3 1.88 -0.43 8.02
C PHE A 3 2.26 -1.91 7.84
N HIS A 4 3.52 -2.28 8.07
CA HIS A 4 4.03 -3.63 7.76
C HIS A 4 4.57 -4.39 8.98
N TYR A 5 4.31 -3.93 10.20
CA TYR A 5 4.88 -4.50 11.41
C TYR A 5 6.42 -4.54 11.41
N GLU A 6 7.04 -3.67 10.60
CA GLU A 6 8.50 -3.56 10.52
C GLU A 6 9.04 -2.62 11.58
N GLU A 7 10.26 -2.86 12.01
CA GLU A 7 10.99 -1.94 12.87
C GLU A 7 11.12 -0.57 12.20
N VAL A 8 10.71 0.48 12.89
CA VAL A 8 10.88 1.85 12.44
C VAL A 8 11.86 2.55 13.40
N SER A 9 12.99 2.99 12.87
CA SER A 9 13.93 3.82 13.60
C SER A 9 13.96 5.22 13.00
N TYR A 10 13.87 6.23 13.85
CA TYR A 10 14.00 7.63 13.48
C TYR A 10 15.07 8.29 14.34
N ALA A 11 16.01 8.96 13.69
CA ALA A 11 17.04 9.77 14.36
C ALA A 11 16.82 11.23 13.98
N ARG A 12 16.57 12.09 14.99
CA ARG A 12 16.46 13.53 14.78
C ARG A 12 17.85 14.13 14.61
N LYS A 13 18.10 14.81 13.50
CA LYS A 13 19.37 15.51 13.27
C LYS A 13 19.52 16.61 14.33
N GLY A 14 20.47 16.45 15.26
CA GLY A 14 20.85 17.48 16.24
C GLY A 14 20.57 17.16 17.71
N GLU A 15 19.69 16.20 18.05
CA GLU A 15 19.32 15.95 19.47
C GLU A 15 19.79 14.59 20.02
N GLY A 16 20.49 13.79 19.22
CA GLY A 16 21.03 12.50 19.69
C GLY A 16 19.97 11.43 20.04
N GLU A 17 18.70 11.78 20.01
CA GLU A 17 17.62 10.85 20.32
C GLU A 17 17.32 9.93 19.14
N LYS A 18 17.43 8.63 19.39
CA LYS A 18 16.96 7.59 18.48
C LYS A 18 15.68 7.01 19.03
N ILE A 19 14.59 7.26 18.34
CA ILE A 19 13.32 6.56 18.62
C ILE A 19 13.31 5.29 17.81
N LYS A 20 13.20 4.16 18.49
CA LYS A 20 13.09 2.84 17.91
C LYS A 20 11.72 2.25 18.24
N LEU A 21 10.94 1.92 17.23
CA LEU A 21 9.66 1.25 17.37
C LEU A 21 9.80 -0.17 16.82
N ASP A 22 9.82 -1.15 17.71
CA ASP A 22 10.07 -2.56 17.35
C ASP A 22 8.86 -3.23 16.69
N LYS A 23 7.65 -2.82 17.07
CA LYS A 23 6.40 -3.33 16.49
C LYS A 23 5.49 -2.16 16.17
N THR A 24 5.44 -1.78 14.89
CA THR A 24 4.56 -0.68 14.47
C THR A 24 3.23 -1.21 13.99
N ASN A 25 2.16 -0.80 14.67
CA ASN A 25 0.78 -1.08 14.29
C ASN A 25 0.09 0.25 14.09
N LEU A 26 0.00 0.72 12.85
CA LEU A 26 -0.66 1.98 12.54
C LEU A 26 -1.98 1.73 11.81
N SER A 27 -3.05 2.24 12.36
CA SER A 27 -4.33 2.41 11.68
C SER A 27 -4.64 3.90 11.61
N ALA A 28 -5.15 4.36 10.49
CA ALA A 28 -5.48 5.76 10.28
C ALA A 28 -6.85 5.89 9.62
N LEU A 29 -7.66 6.80 10.15
CA LEU A 29 -8.87 7.30 9.52
C LEU A 29 -8.62 8.76 9.16
N ILE A 30 -8.81 9.11 7.89
CA ILE A 30 -8.52 10.46 7.39
C ILE A 30 -9.75 10.95 6.63
N THR A 31 -10.25 12.12 7.00
CA THR A 31 -11.29 12.83 6.26
C THR A 31 -10.67 14.03 5.55
N CYS A 32 -10.98 14.21 4.29
CA CYS A 32 -10.46 15.33 3.50
C CYS A 32 -11.38 15.63 2.31
N THR A 33 -11.25 16.82 1.74
CA THR A 33 -11.90 17.13 0.48
C THR A 33 -11.18 16.46 -0.69
N PRO A 34 -11.87 16.17 -1.82
CA PRO A 34 -11.26 15.53 -2.99
C PRO A 34 -9.98 16.23 -3.47
N GLY A 35 -9.95 17.56 -3.45
CA GLY A 35 -8.77 18.35 -3.86
C GLY A 35 -7.55 18.23 -2.93
N GLN A 36 -7.69 17.64 -1.76
CA GLN A 36 -6.58 17.37 -0.83
C GLN A 36 -5.93 16.00 -1.06
N VAL A 37 -6.63 15.07 -1.71
CA VAL A 37 -6.10 13.72 -1.99
C VAL A 37 -4.78 13.77 -2.76
N PRO A 38 -4.61 14.59 -3.84
CA PRO A 38 -3.34 14.68 -4.56
C PRO A 38 -2.19 15.25 -3.71
N LYS A 39 -2.48 16.01 -2.65
CA LYS A 39 -1.45 16.52 -1.73
C LYS A 39 -0.94 15.45 -0.78
N LEU A 40 -1.83 14.53 -0.38
CA LEU A 40 -1.50 13.39 0.47
C LEU A 40 -0.82 12.28 -0.34
N MET A 41 -1.31 12.05 -1.56
CA MET A 41 -0.85 10.98 -2.46
C MET A 41 -0.29 11.60 -3.73
N LYS A 42 1.02 11.75 -3.77
CA LYS A 42 1.70 12.47 -4.86
C LYS A 42 1.61 11.73 -6.20
N GLU A 43 1.62 10.40 -6.15
CA GLU A 43 1.62 9.55 -7.33
C GLU A 43 0.82 8.26 -7.07
N GLN A 44 0.17 7.76 -8.13
CA GLN A 44 -0.54 6.48 -8.05
C GLN A 44 0.40 5.30 -7.80
N SER A 45 1.67 5.43 -8.17
CA SER A 45 2.68 4.36 -8.16
C SER A 45 3.45 4.21 -6.84
N ASP A 46 3.30 5.13 -5.88
CA ASP A 46 4.08 5.10 -4.63
C ASP A 46 3.68 3.98 -3.65
N GLY A 47 2.64 3.25 -3.99
CA GLY A 47 2.09 2.16 -3.19
C GLY A 47 1.36 2.61 -1.92
N LEU A 48 1.35 3.90 -1.58
CA LEU A 48 0.58 4.43 -0.46
C LEU A 48 -0.90 4.33 -0.77
N TYR A 49 -1.29 4.73 -1.98
CA TYR A 49 -2.67 4.70 -2.45
C TYR A 49 -3.34 3.34 -2.23
N SER A 50 -2.68 2.25 -2.63
CA SER A 50 -3.22 0.90 -2.52
C SER A 50 -3.44 0.41 -1.07
N ARG A 51 -2.92 1.13 -0.08
CA ARG A 51 -3.06 0.80 1.35
C ARG A 51 -4.28 1.43 2.01
N PHE A 52 -4.91 2.39 1.33
CA PHE A 52 -6.14 3.03 1.80
C PHE A 52 -7.36 2.45 1.12
N LEU A 53 -8.44 2.36 1.88
CA LEU A 53 -9.79 2.23 1.34
C LEU A 53 -10.43 3.61 1.40
N PHE A 54 -11.00 4.03 0.29
CA PHE A 54 -11.67 5.31 0.18
C PHE A 54 -13.18 5.12 0.23
N TYR A 55 -13.83 5.99 0.97
CA TYR A 55 -15.24 6.27 0.81
C TYR A 55 -15.36 7.66 0.21
N TYR A 56 -15.86 7.75 -1.01
CA TYR A 56 -16.01 8.98 -1.76
C TYR A 56 -17.50 9.31 -1.88
N SER A 57 -17.89 10.51 -1.46
CA SER A 57 -19.23 11.03 -1.67
C SER A 57 -19.13 12.27 -2.57
N ASP A 58 -19.88 12.26 -3.64
CA ASP A 58 -20.10 13.37 -4.57
C ASP A 58 -21.53 13.94 -4.46
N GLU A 59 -22.27 13.48 -3.46
CA GLU A 59 -23.60 13.99 -3.18
C GLU A 59 -23.51 15.42 -2.63
N PHE A 60 -24.05 16.34 -3.38
CA PHE A 60 -24.32 17.69 -2.89
C PHE A 60 -25.64 17.64 -2.14
N THR A 61 -25.57 17.80 -0.83
CA THR A 61 -26.77 18.06 -0.04
C THR A 61 -27.10 19.54 -0.14
N ASP A 62 -28.40 19.86 -0.29
CA ASP A 62 -28.84 21.24 -0.18
C ASP A 62 -28.40 21.80 1.17
N PHE A 63 -28.10 23.10 1.18
CA PHE A 63 -27.75 23.78 2.42
C PHE A 63 -28.97 23.75 3.35
N ASP A 64 -28.93 22.84 4.32
CA ASP A 64 -29.97 22.70 5.32
C ASP A 64 -29.56 23.48 6.57
N LEU A 65 -30.36 24.47 6.90
CA LEU A 65 -30.21 25.26 8.12
C LEU A 65 -30.76 24.54 9.36
N ASP A 66 -31.50 23.44 9.19
CA ASP A 66 -31.88 22.60 10.28
C ASP A 66 -30.63 21.92 10.84
N ILE A 67 -29.96 22.63 11.72
CA ILE A 67 -28.98 22.04 12.61
C ILE A 67 -29.78 20.96 13.37
N PRO A 68 -29.58 19.66 13.06
CA PRO A 68 -30.27 18.63 13.79
C PRO A 68 -30.01 18.90 15.27
N ASN A 69 -30.99 18.73 16.14
CA ASN A 69 -30.86 18.94 17.57
C ASN A 69 -29.59 18.24 18.06
N TYR A 70 -28.47 18.96 18.00
CA TYR A 70 -27.16 18.49 18.41
C TYR A 70 -27.19 18.39 19.91
N ASN A 71 -27.62 17.23 20.39
CA ASN A 71 -27.59 16.94 21.81
C ASN A 71 -26.21 16.37 22.13
N GLU A 72 -25.32 17.25 22.55
CA GLU A 72 -23.93 16.91 22.92
C GLU A 72 -23.89 15.78 23.94
N GLU A 73 -24.79 15.77 24.93
CA GLU A 73 -24.89 14.72 25.95
C GLU A 73 -25.18 13.34 25.34
N VAL A 74 -26.06 13.28 24.32
CA VAL A 74 -26.38 12.01 23.64
C VAL A 74 -25.17 11.50 22.86
N ILE A 75 -24.44 12.39 22.21
CA ILE A 75 -23.24 12.03 21.43
C ILE A 75 -22.12 11.59 22.37
N GLU A 76 -21.84 12.34 23.43
CA GLU A 76 -20.84 11.98 24.44
C GLU A 76 -21.15 10.65 25.11
N LYS A 77 -22.42 10.42 25.43
CA LYS A 77 -22.87 9.14 25.98
C LYS A 77 -22.57 7.99 25.01
N ARG A 78 -22.95 8.11 23.74
CA ARG A 78 -22.69 7.08 22.73
C ARG A 78 -21.20 6.84 22.53
N LEU A 79 -20.39 7.90 22.46
CA LEU A 79 -18.94 7.77 22.36
C LEU A 79 -18.34 7.06 23.56
N SER A 80 -18.82 7.35 24.78
CA SER A 80 -18.40 6.67 26.00
C SER A 80 -18.77 5.19 25.99
N GLU A 81 -19.98 4.86 25.52
CA GLU A 81 -20.44 3.48 25.37
C GLU A 81 -19.53 2.72 24.38
N TYR A 82 -19.28 3.27 23.19
CA TYR A 82 -18.38 2.66 22.21
C TYR A 82 -16.96 2.49 22.76
N LYS A 83 -16.42 3.51 23.45
CA LYS A 83 -15.10 3.43 24.07
C LYS A 83 -15.02 2.26 25.06
N THR A 84 -16.07 2.05 25.84
CA THR A 84 -16.17 0.94 26.80
C THR A 84 -16.21 -0.41 26.08
N VAL A 85 -17.05 -0.54 25.04
CA VAL A 85 -17.14 -1.77 24.23
C VAL A 85 -15.79 -2.13 23.61
N PHE A 86 -15.13 -1.17 22.94
CA PHE A 86 -13.84 -1.43 22.33
C PHE A 86 -12.75 -1.81 23.33
N ARG A 87 -12.76 -1.18 24.52
CA ARG A 87 -11.83 -1.56 25.60
C ARG A 87 -12.08 -2.99 26.07
N ASN A 88 -13.34 -3.36 26.29
CA ASN A 88 -13.70 -4.69 26.74
C ASN A 88 -13.31 -5.77 25.72
N ILE A 89 -13.51 -5.51 24.42
CA ILE A 89 -13.06 -6.40 23.33
C ILE A 89 -11.53 -6.55 23.36
N TYR A 90 -10.81 -5.45 23.51
CA TYR A 90 -9.35 -5.47 23.57
C TYR A 90 -8.84 -6.29 24.77
N GLU A 91 -9.33 -5.99 25.98
CA GLU A 91 -8.97 -6.69 27.23
C GLU A 91 -9.35 -8.18 27.17
N TYR A 92 -10.48 -8.50 26.55
CA TYR A 92 -10.89 -9.89 26.34
C TYR A 92 -9.86 -10.67 25.52
N PHE A 93 -9.40 -10.12 24.38
CA PHE A 93 -8.44 -10.82 23.54
C PHE A 93 -6.99 -10.74 24.02
N GLU A 94 -6.65 -9.82 24.91
CA GLU A 94 -5.37 -9.88 25.66
C GLU A 94 -5.32 -11.11 26.59
N GLN A 95 -6.45 -11.45 27.21
CA GLN A 95 -6.56 -12.58 28.14
C GLN A 95 -6.85 -13.90 27.42
N HIS A 96 -7.49 -13.83 26.26
CA HIS A 96 -7.92 -15.00 25.46
C HIS A 96 -7.42 -14.85 24.04
N PRO A 97 -6.12 -15.09 23.76
CA PRO A 97 -5.58 -15.06 22.42
C PRO A 97 -6.31 -16.04 21.51
N LEU A 98 -6.74 -15.56 20.33
CA LEU A 98 -7.57 -16.31 19.41
C LEU A 98 -6.83 -16.57 18.10
N GLU A 99 -6.71 -17.85 17.72
CA GLU A 99 -6.26 -18.24 16.38
C GLU A 99 -7.46 -18.36 15.44
N ILE A 100 -7.56 -17.47 14.46
CA ILE A 100 -8.63 -17.52 13.45
C ILE A 100 -8.11 -18.21 12.20
N ARG A 101 -8.82 -19.23 11.74
CA ARG A 101 -8.51 -19.98 10.52
C ARG A 101 -9.64 -19.86 9.50
N MET A 102 -9.28 -19.93 8.23
CA MET A 102 -10.22 -20.03 7.14
C MET A 102 -10.15 -21.39 6.49
N GLU A 103 -11.30 -22.03 6.28
CA GLU A 103 -11.36 -23.31 5.58
C GLU A 103 -10.84 -23.20 4.14
N PRO A 104 -10.23 -24.27 3.60
CA PRO A 104 -9.67 -24.24 2.25
C PRO A 104 -10.66 -23.83 1.16
N GLN A 105 -11.94 -24.17 1.32
CA GLN A 105 -12.96 -23.81 0.34
C GLN A 105 -13.27 -22.30 0.37
N LEU A 106 -13.40 -21.70 1.56
CA LEU A 106 -13.62 -20.25 1.70
C LEU A 106 -12.40 -19.47 1.20
N TRP A 107 -11.20 -19.98 1.47
CA TRP A 107 -9.96 -19.41 0.95
C TRP A 107 -9.92 -19.41 -0.58
N LYS A 108 -10.31 -20.54 -1.22
CA LYS A 108 -10.42 -20.61 -2.68
C LYS A 108 -11.43 -19.61 -3.24
N ASN A 109 -12.57 -19.45 -2.56
CA ASN A 109 -13.61 -18.49 -2.97
C ASN A 109 -13.09 -17.05 -2.91
N LEU A 110 -12.41 -16.67 -1.84
CA LEU A 110 -11.77 -15.36 -1.69
C LEU A 110 -10.76 -15.09 -2.83
N ILE A 111 -9.87 -16.04 -3.07
CA ILE A 111 -8.86 -15.92 -4.14
C ILE A 111 -9.51 -15.81 -5.51
N ALA A 112 -10.52 -16.65 -5.81
CA ALA A 112 -11.20 -16.65 -7.09
C ALA A 112 -11.90 -15.30 -7.34
N HIS A 113 -12.59 -14.76 -6.33
CA HIS A 113 -13.26 -13.46 -6.41
C HIS A 113 -12.29 -12.33 -6.81
N PHE A 114 -11.17 -12.18 -6.10
CA PHE A 114 -10.23 -11.11 -6.39
C PHE A 114 -9.39 -11.34 -7.65
N LYS A 115 -9.17 -12.59 -8.07
CA LYS A 115 -8.58 -12.91 -9.38
C LYS A 115 -9.50 -12.49 -10.53
N ASP A 116 -10.79 -12.72 -10.40
CA ASP A 116 -11.77 -12.31 -11.41
C ASP A 116 -11.82 -10.78 -11.52
N LYS A 117 -11.92 -10.07 -10.40
CA LYS A 117 -11.84 -8.60 -10.34
C LYS A 117 -10.55 -8.08 -10.99
N GLN A 118 -9.41 -8.66 -10.68
CA GLN A 118 -8.12 -8.29 -11.26
C GLN A 118 -8.10 -8.50 -12.78
N SER A 119 -8.66 -9.62 -13.25
CA SER A 119 -8.71 -9.95 -14.67
C SER A 119 -9.59 -8.96 -15.46
N GLY A 120 -10.71 -8.53 -14.87
CA GLY A 120 -11.58 -7.51 -15.44
C GLY A 120 -10.86 -6.17 -15.63
N LEU A 121 -10.09 -5.74 -14.63
CA LEU A 121 -9.39 -4.46 -14.67
C LEU A 121 -8.16 -4.46 -15.58
N ARG A 122 -7.45 -5.60 -15.72
CA ARG A 122 -6.33 -5.75 -16.68
C ARG A 122 -6.73 -5.48 -18.12
N LYS A 123 -7.93 -5.89 -18.51
CA LYS A 123 -8.45 -5.65 -19.87
C LYS A 123 -8.53 -4.15 -20.18
N ASN A 124 -8.62 -3.30 -19.17
CA ASN A 124 -8.66 -1.85 -19.28
C ASN A 124 -7.28 -1.16 -19.23
N GLY A 125 -6.18 -1.92 -19.19
CA GLY A 125 -4.81 -1.40 -19.34
C GLY A 125 -4.22 -0.65 -18.14
N ASN A 126 -4.90 -0.60 -16.99
CA ASN A 126 -4.43 0.15 -15.82
C ASN A 126 -3.72 -0.77 -14.79
N THR A 127 -2.38 -0.72 -14.78
CA THR A 127 -1.56 -1.53 -13.86
C THR A 127 -1.65 -1.09 -12.39
N THR A 128 -1.95 0.18 -12.13
CA THR A 128 -2.11 0.71 -10.77
C THR A 128 -3.31 0.10 -10.06
N THR A 129 -4.38 -0.14 -10.82
CA THR A 129 -5.60 -0.78 -10.32
C THR A 129 -5.35 -2.23 -9.88
N GLU A 130 -4.37 -2.92 -10.45
CA GLU A 130 -4.03 -4.29 -10.02
C GLU A 130 -3.53 -4.34 -8.58
N ASP A 131 -2.69 -3.39 -8.19
CA ASP A 131 -2.14 -3.35 -6.83
C ASP A 131 -3.21 -2.96 -5.81
N VAL A 132 -4.17 -2.11 -6.20
CA VAL A 132 -5.36 -1.80 -5.39
C VAL A 132 -6.17 -3.06 -5.12
N VAL A 133 -6.47 -3.87 -6.15
CA VAL A 133 -7.25 -5.12 -6.00
C VAL A 133 -6.52 -6.15 -5.13
N LYS A 134 -5.21 -6.33 -5.32
CA LYS A 134 -4.42 -7.25 -4.48
C LYS A 134 -4.47 -6.84 -3.00
N ARG A 135 -4.36 -5.54 -2.72
CA ARG A 135 -4.44 -4.99 -1.36
C ARG A 135 -5.84 -5.11 -0.79
N ALA A 136 -6.86 -4.86 -1.60
CA ALA A 136 -8.26 -5.03 -1.23
C ALA A 136 -8.55 -6.47 -0.78
N GLY A 137 -8.02 -7.47 -1.47
CA GLY A 137 -8.13 -8.87 -1.06
C GLY A 137 -7.51 -9.14 0.32
N LEU A 138 -6.34 -8.54 0.61
CA LEU A 138 -5.71 -8.65 1.93
C LEU A 138 -6.53 -7.93 3.02
N ILE A 139 -7.07 -6.76 2.70
CA ILE A 139 -7.91 -6.01 3.65
C ILE A 139 -9.22 -6.76 3.90
N CYS A 140 -9.84 -7.33 2.86
CA CYS A 140 -11.01 -8.19 2.97
C CYS A 140 -10.77 -9.33 3.96
N PHE A 141 -9.66 -10.04 3.82
CA PHE A 141 -9.27 -11.10 4.75
C PHE A 141 -9.16 -10.58 6.20
N ARG A 142 -8.54 -9.42 6.42
CA ARG A 142 -8.41 -8.80 7.74
C ARG A 142 -9.78 -8.43 8.35
N ILE A 143 -10.68 -7.86 7.54
CA ILE A 143 -12.04 -7.53 7.99
C ILE A 143 -12.79 -8.81 8.35
N THR A 144 -12.66 -9.86 7.55
CA THR A 144 -13.25 -11.17 7.85
C THR A 144 -12.78 -11.72 9.19
N MET A 145 -11.48 -11.59 9.50
CA MET A 145 -10.96 -11.98 10.83
C MET A 145 -11.53 -11.11 11.95
N LEU A 146 -11.64 -9.80 11.76
CA LEU A 146 -12.22 -8.90 12.74
C LEU A 146 -13.69 -9.23 13.01
N LEU A 147 -14.49 -9.47 11.98
CA LEU A 147 -15.90 -9.87 12.14
C LEU A 147 -16.01 -11.22 12.88
N THR A 148 -15.11 -12.15 12.59
CA THR A 148 -15.07 -13.43 13.30
C THR A 148 -14.70 -13.24 14.76
N ALA A 149 -13.72 -12.38 15.06
CA ALA A 149 -13.33 -12.09 16.45
C ALA A 149 -14.49 -11.43 17.24
N ILE A 150 -15.16 -10.45 16.64
CA ILE A 150 -16.33 -9.80 17.26
C ILE A 150 -17.44 -10.82 17.56
N ASP A 151 -17.74 -11.69 16.60
CA ASP A 151 -18.73 -12.75 16.78
C ASP A 151 -18.34 -13.71 17.93
N CYS A 152 -17.05 -14.02 18.09
CA CYS A 152 -16.57 -14.82 19.22
C CYS A 152 -16.75 -14.07 20.56
N TYR A 153 -16.44 -12.78 20.60
CA TYR A 153 -16.63 -11.96 21.79
C TYR A 153 -18.11 -11.88 22.17
N ASP A 154 -19.00 -11.57 21.23
CA ASP A 154 -20.44 -11.42 21.47
C ASP A 154 -21.09 -12.73 21.97
N ASN A 155 -20.59 -13.87 21.51
CA ASN A 155 -21.05 -15.19 21.94
C ASN A 155 -20.26 -15.78 23.12
N ASN A 156 -19.31 -15.00 23.70
CA ASN A 156 -18.45 -15.43 24.81
C ASN A 156 -17.77 -16.78 24.56
N LEU A 157 -17.31 -17.01 23.33
CA LEU A 157 -16.61 -18.23 22.94
C LEU A 157 -15.18 -18.20 23.47
N LYS A 158 -14.82 -19.15 24.32
CA LYS A 158 -13.48 -19.27 24.93
C LYS A 158 -12.60 -20.30 24.22
N GLU A 159 -12.78 -20.45 22.94
CA GLU A 159 -11.98 -21.37 22.13
C GLU A 159 -10.68 -20.69 21.70
N ASP A 160 -9.55 -21.40 21.83
CA ASP A 160 -8.24 -20.89 21.37
C ASP A 160 -8.15 -20.82 19.83
N LYS A 161 -9.04 -21.54 19.13
CA LYS A 161 -9.06 -21.66 17.69
C LYS A 161 -10.47 -21.71 17.14
N VAL A 162 -10.77 -20.82 16.19
CA VAL A 162 -12.06 -20.76 15.51
C VAL A 162 -11.89 -20.70 14.00
N PHE A 163 -12.94 -21.14 13.29
CA PHE A 163 -13.01 -21.01 11.84
C PHE A 163 -13.90 -19.86 11.42
N VAL A 164 -13.50 -19.18 10.35
CA VAL A 164 -14.29 -18.13 9.70
C VAL A 164 -15.63 -18.71 9.25
N LYS A 165 -16.73 -18.06 9.60
CA LYS A 165 -18.05 -18.38 9.06
C LYS A 165 -18.21 -17.78 7.66
N LYS A 166 -18.91 -18.49 6.77
CA LYS A 166 -19.18 -18.05 5.39
C LYS A 166 -19.78 -16.64 5.35
N GLN A 167 -20.72 -16.33 6.22
CA GLN A 167 -21.38 -15.02 6.31
C GLN A 167 -20.39 -13.87 6.59
N HIS A 168 -19.34 -14.08 7.39
CA HIS A 168 -18.33 -13.05 7.66
C HIS A 168 -17.51 -12.74 6.41
N LEU A 169 -17.16 -13.78 5.65
CA LEU A 169 -16.46 -13.60 4.37
C LEU A 169 -17.34 -12.87 3.35
N GLU A 170 -18.60 -13.27 3.21
CA GLU A 170 -19.53 -12.65 2.27
C GLU A 170 -19.80 -11.17 2.61
N ALA A 171 -19.99 -10.84 3.88
CA ALA A 171 -20.13 -9.45 4.33
C ALA A 171 -18.86 -8.63 4.04
N SER A 172 -17.68 -9.21 4.28
CA SER A 172 -16.41 -8.55 4.00
C SER A 172 -16.20 -8.31 2.51
N ILE A 173 -16.54 -9.28 1.66
CA ILE A 173 -16.48 -9.14 0.20
C ILE A 173 -17.41 -8.03 -0.27
N ALA A 174 -18.66 -8.02 0.19
CA ALA A 174 -19.64 -6.99 -0.19
C ALA A 174 -19.16 -5.58 0.19
N LEU A 175 -18.63 -5.41 1.40
CA LEU A 175 -18.06 -4.14 1.85
C LEU A 175 -16.87 -3.70 1.00
N ILE A 176 -15.95 -4.62 0.72
CA ILE A 176 -14.76 -4.30 -0.06
C ILE A 176 -15.09 -4.02 -1.52
N ASP A 177 -16.03 -4.74 -2.10
CA ASP A 177 -16.49 -4.47 -3.47
C ASP A 177 -17.06 -3.05 -3.59
N TYR A 178 -17.89 -2.66 -2.63
CA TYR A 178 -18.43 -1.30 -2.56
C TYR A 178 -17.30 -0.25 -2.44
N LEU A 179 -16.35 -0.45 -1.55
CA LEU A 179 -15.25 0.49 -1.36
C LEU A 179 -14.25 0.48 -2.53
N LEU A 180 -14.10 -0.62 -3.26
CA LEU A 180 -13.29 -0.67 -4.48
C LEU A 180 -13.81 0.26 -5.57
N ASP A 181 -15.12 0.36 -5.74
CA ASP A 181 -15.71 1.30 -6.70
C ASP A 181 -15.39 2.75 -6.32
N HIS A 182 -15.41 3.07 -5.02
CA HIS A 182 -14.96 4.38 -4.54
C HIS A 182 -13.46 4.60 -4.72
N ASN A 183 -12.63 3.57 -4.50
CA ASN A 183 -11.20 3.64 -4.77
C ASN A 183 -10.93 3.97 -6.25
N ILE A 184 -11.65 3.37 -7.17
CA ILE A 184 -11.47 3.64 -8.61
C ILE A 184 -11.83 5.10 -8.92
N LYS A 185 -12.93 5.62 -8.40
CA LYS A 185 -13.31 7.03 -8.56
C LYS A 185 -12.23 8.00 -8.02
N VAL A 186 -11.68 7.70 -6.84
CA VAL A 186 -10.63 8.54 -6.23
C VAL A 186 -9.31 8.41 -6.97
N LEU A 187 -9.03 7.29 -7.62
CA LEU A 187 -7.81 7.09 -8.40
C LEU A 187 -7.66 8.15 -9.51
N ASP A 188 -8.77 8.55 -10.13
CA ASP A 188 -8.78 9.57 -11.18
C ASP A 188 -8.38 10.97 -10.66
N LEU A 189 -8.50 11.21 -9.35
CA LEU A 189 -8.07 12.44 -8.70
C LEU A 189 -6.56 12.48 -8.43
N VAL A 190 -5.91 11.32 -8.36
CA VAL A 190 -4.47 11.23 -8.08
C VAL A 190 -3.69 11.36 -9.38
N PRO A 191 -2.68 12.25 -9.44
CA PRO A 191 -1.88 12.41 -10.64
C PRO A 191 -1.32 11.07 -11.12
N GLN A 192 -1.60 10.73 -12.37
CA GLN A 192 -0.88 9.65 -13.02
C GLN A 192 0.55 10.12 -13.21
N HIS A 193 1.49 9.37 -12.70
CA HIS A 193 2.85 9.53 -13.17
C HIS A 193 2.79 9.30 -14.69
N GLN A 194 2.98 10.35 -15.47
CA GLN A 194 3.34 10.12 -16.85
C GLN A 194 4.62 9.28 -16.76
N LYS A 195 4.45 7.96 -16.85
CA LYS A 195 5.57 7.14 -17.31
C LYS A 195 5.95 7.78 -18.65
N THR A 196 6.86 8.75 -18.61
CA THR A 196 7.80 8.79 -19.70
C THR A 196 8.15 7.33 -19.85
N LEU A 197 7.71 6.74 -20.97
CA LEU A 197 8.10 5.41 -21.38
C LEU A 197 9.62 5.39 -21.28
N SER A 198 10.14 5.24 -20.07
CA SER A 198 11.48 4.77 -19.88
C SER A 198 11.39 3.41 -20.56
N LYS A 199 11.85 3.35 -21.79
CA LYS A 199 12.27 2.11 -22.43
C LYS A 199 12.75 1.22 -21.30
N PRO A 200 12.31 -0.06 -21.22
CA PRO A 200 12.72 -0.93 -20.14
C PRO A 200 14.18 -0.62 -19.90
N PHE A 201 14.56 -0.26 -18.67
CA PHE A 201 15.86 0.32 -18.36
C PHE A 201 16.89 -0.69 -18.85
N ASP A 202 17.24 -0.56 -20.12
CA ASP A 202 18.30 -1.34 -20.69
C ASP A 202 19.55 -0.85 -19.99
N LYS A 203 20.05 -1.69 -19.10
CA LYS A 203 21.28 -1.48 -18.36
C LYS A 203 22.39 -0.92 -19.25
N TYR A 204 22.30 -1.20 -20.54
CA TYR A 204 23.29 -0.86 -21.55
C TYR A 204 22.95 0.39 -22.37
N SER A 205 21.75 0.91 -22.33
CA SER A 205 21.35 2.13 -23.03
C SER A 205 22.24 3.33 -22.71
N ILE A 206 22.86 3.32 -21.53
CA ILE A 206 23.83 4.32 -21.13
C ILE A 206 25.11 4.31 -21.99
N LEU A 207 25.42 3.17 -22.65
CA LEU A 207 26.54 3.07 -23.59
C LEU A 207 26.25 3.78 -24.90
N GLU A 208 24.99 4.01 -25.24
CA GLU A 208 24.63 4.78 -26.46
C GLU A 208 25.07 6.25 -26.36
N GLN A 209 25.28 6.75 -25.13
CA GLN A 209 25.67 8.14 -24.89
C GLN A 209 27.17 8.42 -25.06
N VAL A 210 27.97 7.40 -25.33
CA VAL A 210 29.41 7.51 -25.56
C VAL A 210 29.81 6.96 -26.94
N ASN A 211 30.95 7.38 -27.44
CA ASN A 211 31.51 6.90 -28.72
C ASN A 211 31.87 5.40 -28.65
N GLU A 212 32.23 4.80 -29.80
CA GLU A 212 32.69 3.41 -29.84
C GLU A 212 33.90 3.15 -28.95
N GLU A 213 34.85 4.09 -28.93
CA GLU A 213 35.96 4.09 -27.99
C GLU A 213 35.84 5.31 -27.08
N PHE A 214 36.01 5.12 -25.80
CA PHE A 214 35.88 6.19 -24.83
C PHE A 214 36.71 5.93 -23.57
N THR A 215 36.97 6.99 -22.84
CA THR A 215 37.66 6.95 -21.55
C THR A 215 36.65 7.00 -20.37
N THR A 216 37.12 6.65 -19.17
CA THR A 216 36.31 6.80 -17.96
C THR A 216 35.80 8.24 -17.77
N ALA A 217 36.66 9.24 -18.07
CA ALA A 217 36.29 10.65 -17.93
C ALA A 217 35.18 11.07 -18.94
N GLU A 218 35.27 10.61 -20.18
CA GLU A 218 34.22 10.85 -21.20
C GLU A 218 32.92 10.15 -20.83
N PHE A 219 32.98 8.94 -20.26
CA PHE A 219 31.82 8.25 -19.76
C PHE A 219 31.14 9.00 -18.60
N CYS A 220 31.93 9.51 -17.64
CA CYS A 220 31.41 10.33 -16.53
C CYS A 220 30.73 11.60 -17.06
N LYS A 221 31.38 12.28 -18.04
CA LYS A 221 30.84 13.52 -18.61
C LYS A 221 29.54 13.30 -19.40
N ALA A 222 29.46 12.22 -20.16
CA ALA A 222 28.27 11.89 -20.95
C ALA A 222 27.08 11.44 -20.07
N THR A 223 27.36 10.72 -18.99
CA THR A 223 26.34 10.08 -18.16
C THR A 223 25.99 10.85 -16.90
N GLY A 224 26.77 11.88 -16.53
CA GLY A 224 26.63 12.64 -15.29
C GLY A 224 26.95 11.83 -14.01
N LEU A 225 27.57 10.66 -14.15
CA LEU A 225 27.87 9.79 -13.01
C LEU A 225 29.18 10.19 -12.33
N GLU A 226 29.21 10.07 -11.00
CA GLU A 226 30.44 10.16 -10.21
C GLU A 226 31.42 9.04 -10.61
N GLU A 227 32.72 9.34 -10.55
CA GLU A 227 33.78 8.46 -11.05
C GLU A 227 33.74 7.04 -10.42
N LYS A 228 33.51 6.93 -9.11
CA LYS A 228 33.39 5.62 -8.43
C LYS A 228 32.20 4.79 -8.96
N THR A 229 31.08 5.44 -9.23
CA THR A 229 29.89 4.79 -9.78
C THR A 229 30.09 4.40 -11.24
N ALA A 230 30.72 5.26 -12.03
CA ALA A 230 31.08 4.99 -13.42
C ALA A 230 32.01 3.79 -13.52
N GLN A 231 33.09 3.75 -12.73
CA GLN A 231 34.04 2.62 -12.70
C GLN A 231 33.36 1.29 -12.33
N ARG A 232 32.41 1.30 -11.38
CA ARG A 232 31.64 0.10 -11.01
C ARG A 232 30.78 -0.39 -12.16
N ARG A 233 30.11 0.51 -12.89
CA ARG A 233 29.31 0.17 -14.06
C ARG A 233 30.16 -0.34 -15.24
N LEU A 234 31.27 0.33 -15.53
CA LEU A 234 32.20 -0.09 -16.57
C LEU A 234 32.78 -1.49 -16.32
N LYS A 235 33.11 -1.78 -15.05
CA LYS A 235 33.48 -3.15 -14.62
C LYS A 235 32.38 -4.17 -14.92
N SER A 236 31.12 -3.86 -14.59
CA SER A 236 30.01 -4.75 -14.89
C SER A 236 29.86 -4.99 -16.40
N PHE A 237 30.00 -3.96 -17.21
CA PHE A 237 29.91 -4.07 -18.69
C PHE A 237 31.06 -4.87 -19.32
N LEU A 238 32.24 -4.84 -18.71
CA LEU A 238 33.35 -5.73 -19.08
C LEU A 238 33.02 -7.19 -18.77
N VAL A 239 32.50 -7.47 -17.57
CA VAL A 239 32.09 -8.83 -17.19
C VAL A 239 30.98 -9.36 -18.10
N ASP A 240 30.02 -8.50 -18.45
CA ASP A 240 28.90 -8.84 -19.34
C ASP A 240 29.32 -8.96 -20.83
N GLY A 241 30.59 -8.76 -21.16
CA GLY A 241 31.12 -8.84 -22.54
C GLY A 241 30.64 -7.72 -23.45
N ARG A 242 30.10 -6.64 -22.94
CA ARG A 242 29.62 -5.47 -23.70
C ARG A 242 30.71 -4.43 -23.97
N LEU A 243 31.80 -4.52 -23.24
CA LEU A 243 32.98 -3.68 -23.42
C LEU A 243 34.24 -4.54 -23.47
N THR A 244 35.24 -4.07 -24.21
CA THR A 244 36.60 -4.55 -24.15
C THR A 244 37.53 -3.46 -23.62
N LEU A 245 38.47 -3.84 -22.75
CA LEU A 245 39.47 -2.92 -22.22
C LEU A 245 40.64 -2.79 -23.21
N ILE A 246 40.85 -1.60 -23.80
CA ILE A 246 41.97 -1.35 -24.71
C ILE A 246 43.24 -1.09 -23.90
N LYS A 247 43.14 -0.21 -22.92
CA LYS A 247 44.19 0.10 -21.93
C LYS A 247 43.57 0.66 -20.65
N LYS A 248 44.35 0.79 -19.58
CA LYS A 248 43.84 1.30 -18.31
C LYS A 248 43.06 2.61 -18.51
N GLY A 249 41.76 2.57 -18.19
CA GLY A 249 40.84 3.71 -18.32
C GLY A 249 40.33 4.02 -19.74
N LYS A 250 40.63 3.17 -20.77
CA LYS A 250 40.06 3.30 -22.13
C LYS A 250 39.36 2.01 -22.54
N TYR A 251 38.15 2.13 -23.04
CA TYR A 251 37.21 1.03 -23.34
C TYR A 251 36.72 1.14 -24.77
N LYS A 252 36.36 0.01 -25.35
CA LYS A 252 35.70 -0.12 -26.64
C LYS A 252 34.41 -0.91 -26.48
N LYS A 253 33.37 -0.51 -27.20
CA LYS A 253 32.12 -1.28 -27.31
C LYS A 253 32.40 -2.59 -28.06
N SER A 254 31.84 -3.68 -27.58
CA SER A 254 31.95 -5.02 -28.21
C SER A 254 30.81 -5.25 -29.14
#